data_0063ec004672add5d77c4c357601e8c0
#
_entry.id   0063ec004672add5d77c4c357601e8c0
#
_cell.length_a   1.000
_cell.length_b   1.000
_cell.length_c   1.000
_cell.angle_alpha   90.00
_cell.angle_beta   90.00
_cell.angle_gamma   90.00
#
_symmetry.space_group_name_H-M   'P 1'
#
loop_
_entity.id
_entity.type
_entity.pdbx_description
1 polymer ?
#
loop_
_entity_poly.entity_id
_entity_poly.type
_entity_poly.pdbx_seq_one_letter_code
_entity_poly.pdbx_strand_id
1 'polypeptide(L)'
;MSHKDMSFFVSTKGFGVPTLKVMVKGMAKMAERMVLDESAINRTLTRIAHEILEYNKGSENLALLGVKTRGEFLAKRIQAKIQQIENVEVPTGTIDITQFRDDVEMRDAQLSQSFYIDIDLNDRIVIIVDDVLYTGRTVRASLDAILLHRRPKKIGLATLVDRGHRELPIRADFVGKNIPTSHEESVEVYLSETDHRNAVVIE
;
A
#
# COMPACT_ATOMS: atom_id res chain seq x y z
N MET A 1 -7.64 34.31 17.34
CA MET A 1 -6.86 35.55 17.19
C MET A 1 -5.41 35.23 17.50
N SER A 2 -4.56 35.17 16.51
CA SER A 2 -3.12 35.48 16.62
C SER A 2 -2.54 35.54 15.21
N HIS A 3 -2.26 36.75 14.79
CA HIS A 3 -1.46 37.05 13.60
C HIS A 3 -0.02 36.64 13.85
N LYS A 4 0.63 35.94 12.91
CA LYS A 4 2.08 35.81 12.87
C LYS A 4 2.63 36.50 11.64
N ASP A 5 3.38 37.47 11.97
CA ASP A 5 4.14 38.49 11.27
C ASP A 5 4.80 38.01 9.97
N MET A 6 4.55 38.84 8.99
CA MET A 6 5.24 38.88 7.71
C MET A 6 6.42 39.87 7.87
N SER A 7 7.64 39.33 8.06
CA SER A 7 8.84 40.16 8.08
C SER A 7 9.32 40.43 6.65
N PHE A 8 9.22 41.73 6.27
CA PHE A 8 9.83 42.25 5.05
C PHE A 8 11.30 42.60 5.33
N PHE A 9 12.22 42.03 4.58
CA PHE A 9 13.59 42.49 4.52
C PHE A 9 13.80 43.29 3.22
N VAL A 10 13.97 44.60 3.36
CA VAL A 10 14.36 45.49 2.26
C VAL A 10 15.85 45.78 2.42
N SER A 11 16.67 45.33 1.47
CA SER A 11 18.07 45.71 1.37
C SER A 11 18.21 46.70 0.21
N THR A 12 18.55 47.93 0.54
CA THR A 12 18.84 49.00 -0.43
C THR A 12 20.33 49.17 -0.56
N LYS A 13 20.94 48.78 -1.70
CA LYS A 13 22.18 49.36 -2.21
C LYS A 13 22.27 49.21 -3.73
N GLY A 14 22.37 50.33 -4.44
CA GLY A 14 22.86 50.43 -5.82
C GLY A 14 21.78 50.59 -6.89
N PHE A 15 21.93 51.63 -7.70
CA PHE A 15 21.11 51.97 -8.87
C PHE A 15 20.87 50.77 -9.79
N GLY A 16 19.66 50.28 -9.82
CA GLY A 16 19.18 49.24 -10.72
C GLY A 16 17.71 48.97 -10.41
N VAL A 17 16.87 48.95 -11.44
CA VAL A 17 15.43 48.68 -11.35
C VAL A 17 15.19 47.44 -10.50
N PRO A 18 14.37 47.46 -9.44
CA PRO A 18 14.13 46.31 -8.62
C PRO A 18 13.29 45.28 -9.39
N THR A 19 13.94 44.22 -9.83
CA THR A 19 13.24 43.03 -10.32
C THR A 19 12.62 42.35 -9.11
N LEU A 20 11.35 42.58 -8.88
CA LEU A 20 10.58 41.94 -7.83
C LEU A 20 10.44 40.45 -8.18
N LYS A 21 11.40 39.63 -7.75
CA LYS A 21 11.31 38.20 -7.83
C LYS A 21 10.39 37.73 -6.71
N VAL A 22 9.09 37.80 -6.96
CA VAL A 22 8.08 37.19 -6.11
C VAL A 22 8.26 35.69 -6.23
N MET A 23 8.94 35.10 -5.26
CA MET A 23 8.87 33.65 -5.07
C MET A 23 7.46 33.33 -4.54
N VAL A 24 6.50 33.18 -5.46
CA VAL A 24 5.22 32.55 -5.14
C VAL A 24 5.51 31.07 -4.99
N LYS A 25 5.86 30.65 -3.76
CA LYS A 25 5.85 29.26 -3.36
C LYS A 25 4.38 28.88 -3.05
N GLY A 26 3.54 29.02 -4.07
CA GLY A 26 2.21 28.46 -4.10
C GLY A 26 2.35 27.01 -4.54
N MET A 27 2.51 26.09 -3.58
CA MET A 27 2.13 24.71 -3.84
C MET A 27 0.61 24.76 -4.10
N ALA A 28 0.22 24.80 -5.37
CA ALA A 28 -1.13 24.42 -5.74
C ALA A 28 -1.28 22.97 -5.25
N LYS A 29 -2.01 22.77 -4.14
CA LYS A 29 -2.44 21.44 -3.73
C LYS A 29 -3.25 20.93 -4.90
N MET A 30 -2.72 19.93 -5.63
CA MET A 30 -3.46 19.31 -6.71
C MET A 30 -4.81 18.86 -6.14
N ALA A 31 -5.89 19.15 -6.85
CA ALA A 31 -7.22 18.85 -6.35
C ALA A 31 -7.36 17.34 -6.19
N GLU A 32 -7.52 16.90 -4.95
CA GLU A 32 -7.75 15.50 -4.58
C GLU A 32 -8.96 14.97 -5.37
N ARG A 33 -8.74 13.96 -6.22
CA ARG A 33 -9.79 13.32 -7.02
C ARG A 33 -10.14 11.97 -6.41
N MET A 34 -11.32 11.86 -5.81
CA MET A 34 -11.82 10.59 -5.25
C MET A 34 -12.05 9.56 -6.36
N VAL A 35 -11.52 8.36 -6.18
CA VAL A 35 -11.64 7.22 -7.11
C VAL A 35 -12.49 6.11 -6.53
N LEU A 36 -12.34 5.81 -5.22
CA LEU A 36 -13.19 4.89 -4.47
C LEU A 36 -13.61 5.54 -3.16
N ASP A 37 -14.90 5.55 -2.89
CA ASP A 37 -15.47 5.82 -1.58
C ASP A 37 -15.49 4.55 -0.71
N GLU A 38 -15.89 4.68 0.54
CA GLU A 38 -15.99 3.57 1.51
C GLU A 38 -16.85 2.42 0.98
N SER A 39 -18.00 2.73 0.39
CA SER A 39 -18.94 1.74 -0.15
C SER A 39 -18.30 0.97 -1.32
N ALA A 40 -17.58 1.68 -2.20
CA ALA A 40 -16.86 1.06 -3.31
C ALA A 40 -15.69 0.19 -2.83
N ILE A 41 -14.93 0.63 -1.81
CA ILE A 41 -13.88 -0.17 -1.18
C ILE A 41 -14.49 -1.47 -0.62
N ASN A 42 -15.58 -1.38 0.13
CA ASN A 42 -16.23 -2.56 0.70
C ASN A 42 -16.71 -3.56 -0.37
N ARG A 43 -17.36 -3.09 -1.44
CA ARG A 43 -17.77 -3.96 -2.57
C ARG A 43 -16.56 -4.61 -3.25
N THR A 44 -15.49 -3.83 -3.43
CA THR A 44 -14.25 -4.31 -4.05
C THR A 44 -13.60 -5.42 -3.23
N LEU A 45 -13.48 -5.24 -1.92
CA LEU A 45 -12.92 -6.26 -1.03
C LEU A 45 -13.79 -7.51 -0.95
N THR A 46 -15.13 -7.37 -1.02
CA THR A 46 -16.04 -8.52 -1.09
C THR A 46 -15.82 -9.32 -2.39
N ARG A 47 -15.65 -8.65 -3.53
CA ARG A 47 -15.34 -9.30 -4.80
C ARG A 47 -13.99 -10.02 -4.75
N ILE A 48 -12.94 -9.36 -4.24
CA ILE A 48 -11.61 -9.97 -4.07
C ILE A 48 -11.69 -11.22 -3.18
N ALA A 49 -12.46 -11.19 -2.10
CA ALA A 49 -12.65 -12.37 -1.23
C ALA A 49 -13.25 -13.55 -2.00
N HIS A 50 -14.28 -13.32 -2.83
CA HIS A 50 -14.86 -14.37 -3.69
C HIS A 50 -13.87 -14.88 -4.73
N GLU A 51 -13.12 -14.00 -5.40
CA GLU A 51 -12.10 -14.37 -6.38
C GLU A 51 -10.98 -15.22 -5.77
N ILE A 52 -10.54 -14.89 -4.55
CA ILE A 52 -9.55 -15.67 -3.79
C ILE A 52 -10.11 -17.07 -3.47
N LEU A 53 -11.34 -17.16 -2.99
CA LEU A 53 -11.97 -18.45 -2.68
C LEU A 53 -12.18 -19.31 -3.92
N GLU A 54 -12.62 -18.72 -5.03
CA GLU A 54 -12.76 -19.43 -6.31
C GLU A 54 -11.42 -19.96 -6.82
N TYR A 55 -10.37 -19.12 -6.80
CA TYR A 55 -9.02 -19.50 -7.21
C TYR A 55 -8.44 -20.63 -6.35
N ASN A 56 -8.68 -20.61 -5.05
CA ASN A 56 -8.22 -21.62 -4.10
C ASN A 56 -9.14 -22.85 -4.03
N LYS A 57 -10.34 -22.78 -4.62
CA LYS A 57 -11.41 -23.78 -4.50
C LYS A 57 -11.88 -23.97 -3.06
N GLY A 58 -12.08 -22.88 -2.36
CA GLY A 58 -12.46 -22.80 -0.95
C GLY A 58 -11.38 -22.17 -0.08
N SER A 59 -11.54 -22.26 1.23
CA SER A 59 -10.66 -21.64 2.24
C SER A 59 -9.56 -22.56 2.77
N GLU A 60 -9.51 -23.83 2.32
CA GLU A 60 -8.56 -24.83 2.84
C GLU A 60 -7.11 -24.45 2.53
N ASN A 61 -6.25 -24.56 3.53
CA ASN A 61 -4.81 -24.21 3.47
C ASN A 61 -4.51 -22.78 3.02
N LEU A 62 -5.52 -21.90 2.99
CA LEU A 62 -5.35 -20.48 2.68
C LEU A 62 -4.75 -19.75 3.88
N ALA A 63 -3.92 -18.74 3.61
CA ALA A 63 -3.45 -17.76 4.57
C ALA A 63 -3.36 -16.38 3.89
N LEU A 64 -3.69 -15.34 4.62
CA LEU A 64 -3.55 -13.96 4.16
C LEU A 64 -2.35 -13.31 4.86
N LEU A 65 -1.57 -12.54 4.12
CA LEU A 65 -0.42 -11.83 4.65
C LEU A 65 -0.44 -10.37 4.21
N GLY A 66 -0.84 -9.47 5.11
CA GLY A 66 -0.93 -8.04 4.83
C GLY A 66 0.41 -7.34 4.94
N VAL A 67 0.78 -6.55 3.94
CA VAL A 67 1.97 -5.70 3.98
C VAL A 67 1.69 -4.47 4.84
N LYS A 68 2.58 -4.16 5.81
CA LYS A 68 2.45 -2.92 6.59
C LYS A 68 2.60 -1.69 5.68
N THR A 69 1.83 -0.63 5.90
CA THR A 69 0.89 -0.40 7.02
C THR A 69 -0.54 -0.77 6.62
N ARG A 70 -1.00 -0.40 5.46
CA ARG A 70 -2.42 -0.50 5.05
C ARG A 70 -2.83 -1.90 4.59
N GLY A 71 -1.91 -2.65 3.98
CA GLY A 71 -2.16 -4.04 3.58
C GLY A 71 -2.58 -4.94 4.73
N GLU A 72 -2.08 -4.69 5.95
CA GLU A 72 -2.50 -5.39 7.17
C GLU A 72 -4.01 -5.27 7.42
N PHE A 73 -4.54 -4.05 7.35
CA PHE A 73 -5.98 -3.81 7.59
C PHE A 73 -6.83 -4.35 6.44
N LEU A 74 -6.35 -4.22 5.20
CA LEU A 74 -7.02 -4.80 4.04
C LEU A 74 -7.10 -6.34 4.14
N ALA A 75 -6.02 -7.00 4.58
CA ALA A 75 -6.01 -8.44 4.81
C ALA A 75 -7.05 -8.86 5.87
N LYS A 76 -7.14 -8.14 6.98
CA LYS A 76 -8.15 -8.36 8.02
C LYS A 76 -9.58 -8.17 7.50
N ARG A 77 -9.80 -7.14 6.67
CA ARG A 77 -11.11 -6.90 6.04
C ARG A 77 -11.48 -8.03 5.05
N ILE A 78 -10.53 -8.51 4.26
CA ILE A 78 -10.74 -9.65 3.35
C ILE A 78 -11.02 -10.92 4.15
N GLN A 79 -10.26 -11.19 5.22
CA GLN A 79 -10.48 -12.32 6.12
C GLN A 79 -11.91 -12.31 6.70
N ALA A 80 -12.38 -11.16 7.18
CA ALA A 80 -13.75 -11.04 7.68
C ALA A 80 -14.82 -11.32 6.60
N LYS A 81 -14.56 -10.97 5.33
CA LYS A 81 -15.43 -11.31 4.20
C LYS A 81 -15.42 -12.84 3.93
N ILE A 82 -14.23 -13.45 3.92
CA ILE A 82 -14.11 -14.90 3.75
C ILE A 82 -14.85 -15.64 4.86
N GLN A 83 -14.72 -15.19 6.10
CA GLN A 83 -15.44 -15.76 7.23
C GLN A 83 -16.96 -15.65 7.08
N GLN A 84 -17.46 -14.53 6.53
CA GLN A 84 -18.89 -14.38 6.24
C GLN A 84 -19.40 -15.33 5.14
N ILE A 85 -18.55 -15.67 4.15
CA ILE A 85 -18.89 -16.51 3.00
C ILE A 85 -18.81 -18.00 3.36
N GLU A 86 -17.69 -18.42 3.96
CA GLU A 86 -17.34 -19.84 4.19
C GLU A 86 -17.59 -20.28 5.65
N ASN A 87 -17.89 -19.36 6.57
CA ASN A 87 -17.96 -19.58 8.01
C ASN A 87 -16.66 -20.21 8.60
N VAL A 88 -15.52 -19.88 8.01
CA VAL A 88 -14.17 -20.32 8.40
C VAL A 88 -13.27 -19.12 8.60
N GLU A 89 -12.52 -19.10 9.69
CA GLU A 89 -11.48 -18.09 9.94
C GLU A 89 -10.16 -18.54 9.31
N VAL A 90 -9.72 -17.81 8.26
CA VAL A 90 -8.41 -18.05 7.63
C VAL A 90 -7.31 -17.39 8.45
N PRO A 91 -6.16 -18.06 8.67
CA PRO A 91 -4.99 -17.46 9.28
C PRO A 91 -4.60 -16.16 8.54
N THR A 92 -4.47 -15.08 9.29
CA THR A 92 -4.14 -13.76 8.73
C THR A 92 -3.03 -13.14 9.56
N GLY A 93 -1.93 -12.83 8.92
CA GLY A 93 -0.74 -12.24 9.53
C GLY A 93 -0.31 -10.94 8.85
N THR A 94 0.76 -10.39 9.38
CA THR A 94 1.35 -9.13 8.91
C THR A 94 2.81 -9.32 8.55
N ILE A 95 3.27 -8.63 7.51
CA ILE A 95 4.66 -8.59 7.11
C ILE A 95 5.18 -7.15 7.11
N ASP A 96 6.30 -6.94 7.79
CA ASP A 96 7.05 -5.69 7.74
C ASP A 96 8.25 -5.84 6.82
N ILE A 97 8.25 -5.13 5.71
CA ILE A 97 9.27 -5.22 4.67
C ILE A 97 10.31 -4.09 4.73
N THR A 98 10.27 -3.25 5.76
CA THR A 98 11.11 -2.05 5.84
C THR A 98 12.60 -2.37 5.62
N GLN A 99 13.06 -3.53 6.08
CA GLN A 99 14.45 -3.96 5.95
C GLN A 99 14.81 -4.59 4.59
N PHE A 100 13.82 -4.95 3.78
CA PHE A 100 13.98 -5.58 2.46
C PHE A 100 13.81 -4.59 1.31
N ARG A 101 13.61 -3.32 1.62
CA ARG A 101 13.47 -2.27 0.62
C ARG A 101 14.82 -1.87 0.06
N ASP A 102 14.89 -1.67 -1.25
CA ASP A 102 16.12 -1.30 -1.97
C ASP A 102 16.65 0.10 -1.62
N ASP A 103 15.81 0.94 -1.00
CA ASP A 103 16.15 2.30 -0.60
C ASP A 103 16.76 2.39 0.82
N VAL A 104 16.93 1.25 1.50
CA VAL A 104 17.59 1.17 2.82
C VAL A 104 18.97 0.58 2.66
N GLU A 105 20.02 1.33 3.03
CA GLU A 105 21.39 0.80 3.07
C GLU A 105 21.47 -0.40 4.01
N MET A 106 21.76 -1.56 3.46
CA MET A 106 21.89 -2.81 4.20
C MET A 106 23.10 -2.75 5.13
N ARG A 107 22.89 -2.65 6.42
CA ARG A 107 23.91 -2.97 7.44
C ARG A 107 23.76 -4.45 7.79
N ASP A 108 24.71 -5.23 7.35
CA ASP A 108 24.71 -6.70 7.27
C ASP A 108 24.42 -7.51 8.54
N ALA A 109 24.27 -6.91 9.69
CA ALA A 109 24.21 -7.64 10.97
C ALA A 109 22.84 -7.69 11.65
N GLN A 110 21.80 -7.04 11.13
CA GLN A 110 20.50 -6.93 11.79
C GLN A 110 19.31 -7.57 11.05
N LEU A 111 19.54 -8.13 9.87
CA LEU A 111 18.50 -8.74 9.02
C LEU A 111 17.76 -9.92 9.67
N SER A 112 18.36 -10.57 10.67
CA SER A 112 17.79 -11.79 11.29
C SER A 112 16.87 -11.53 12.49
N GLN A 113 16.83 -10.33 13.07
CA GLN A 113 16.16 -10.11 14.35
C GLN A 113 14.80 -9.38 14.29
N SER A 114 14.43 -8.77 13.16
CA SER A 114 13.20 -7.97 13.07
C SER A 114 12.21 -8.45 12.01
N PHE A 115 12.46 -9.58 11.38
CA PHE A 115 11.50 -10.19 10.47
C PHE A 115 10.52 -11.04 11.27
N TYR A 116 9.29 -10.54 11.42
CA TYR A 116 8.24 -11.24 12.14
C TYR A 116 7.03 -11.51 11.23
N ILE A 117 6.80 -12.78 10.95
CA ILE A 117 5.53 -13.28 10.44
C ILE A 117 4.90 -14.07 11.59
N ASP A 118 3.78 -13.62 12.07
CA ASP A 118 3.08 -14.11 13.26
C ASP A 118 2.27 -15.40 13.03
N ILE A 119 2.27 -15.90 11.79
CA ILE A 119 1.57 -17.13 11.41
C ILE A 119 2.49 -18.11 10.67
N ASP A 120 2.15 -19.40 10.72
CA ASP A 120 2.84 -20.41 9.93
C ASP A 120 2.34 -20.38 8.47
N LEU A 121 3.28 -20.24 7.53
CA LEU A 121 3.03 -20.18 6.09
C LEU A 121 3.48 -21.44 5.34
N ASN A 122 4.10 -22.41 6.03
CA ASN A 122 4.60 -23.61 5.38
C ASN A 122 3.44 -24.45 4.82
N ASP A 123 3.62 -24.93 3.60
CA ASP A 123 2.64 -25.74 2.84
C ASP A 123 1.29 -25.07 2.60
N ARG A 124 1.16 -23.78 2.90
CA ARG A 124 -0.06 -22.99 2.67
C ARG A 124 -0.05 -22.31 1.32
N ILE A 125 -1.25 -21.96 0.86
CA ILE A 125 -1.46 -21.00 -0.23
C ILE A 125 -1.56 -19.61 0.43
N VAL A 126 -0.55 -18.78 0.20
CA VAL A 126 -0.42 -17.47 0.83
C VAL A 126 -0.85 -16.40 -0.16
N ILE A 127 -1.76 -15.52 0.25
CA ILE A 127 -2.10 -14.33 -0.52
C ILE A 127 -1.49 -13.12 0.17
N ILE A 128 -0.50 -12.50 -0.48
CA ILE A 128 0.03 -11.19 -0.08
C ILE A 128 -1.04 -10.14 -0.39
N VAL A 129 -1.33 -9.29 0.58
CA VAL A 129 -2.32 -8.21 0.43
C VAL A 129 -1.63 -6.87 0.60
N ASP A 130 -1.78 -5.99 -0.40
CA ASP A 130 -1.22 -4.64 -0.38
C ASP A 130 -2.27 -3.61 -0.81
N ASP A 131 -2.04 -2.33 -0.53
CA ASP A 131 -2.97 -1.27 -0.91
C ASP A 131 -2.76 -0.81 -2.36
N VAL A 132 -1.53 -0.49 -2.75
CA VAL A 132 -1.21 0.04 -4.09
C VAL A 132 -0.06 -0.74 -4.74
N LEU A 133 -0.34 -1.38 -5.85
CA LEU A 133 0.70 -1.97 -6.68
C LEU A 133 1.20 -0.92 -7.69
N TYR A 134 2.47 -0.54 -7.56
CA TYR A 134 3.17 0.42 -8.39
C TYR A 134 4.32 -0.24 -9.16
N THR A 135 5.55 -0.05 -8.73
CA THR A 135 6.75 -0.59 -9.39
C THR A 135 6.92 -2.10 -9.23
N GLY A 136 6.34 -2.69 -8.18
CA GLY A 136 6.50 -4.08 -7.77
C GLY A 136 7.61 -4.31 -6.73
N ARG A 137 8.36 -3.27 -6.32
CA ARG A 137 9.48 -3.40 -5.36
C ARG A 137 9.01 -3.87 -3.98
N THR A 138 7.89 -3.37 -3.47
CA THR A 138 7.23 -3.82 -2.24
C THR A 138 6.94 -5.32 -2.27
N VAL A 139 6.37 -5.79 -3.37
CA VAL A 139 6.03 -7.21 -3.55
C VAL A 139 7.29 -8.07 -3.63
N ARG A 140 8.33 -7.64 -4.35
CA ARG A 140 9.63 -8.32 -4.38
C ARG A 140 10.20 -8.46 -2.97
N ALA A 141 10.25 -7.37 -2.22
CA ALA A 141 10.73 -7.38 -0.83
C ALA A 141 9.91 -8.34 0.06
N SER A 142 8.59 -8.40 -0.14
CA SER A 142 7.71 -9.35 0.57
C SER A 142 8.02 -10.81 0.21
N LEU A 143 8.27 -11.09 -1.08
CA LEU A 143 8.65 -12.43 -1.53
C LEU A 143 9.99 -12.86 -0.94
N ASP A 144 11.00 -11.99 -0.98
CA ASP A 144 12.33 -12.28 -0.40
C ASP A 144 12.19 -12.59 1.09
N ALA A 145 11.44 -11.78 1.81
CA ALA A 145 11.20 -11.93 3.23
C ALA A 145 10.49 -13.25 3.58
N ILE A 146 9.44 -13.62 2.83
CA ILE A 146 8.71 -14.88 3.04
C ILE A 146 9.62 -16.07 2.76
N LEU A 147 10.29 -16.09 1.60
CA LEU A 147 11.06 -17.23 1.12
C LEU A 147 12.35 -17.46 1.89
N LEU A 148 12.85 -16.44 2.59
CA LEU A 148 14.02 -16.58 3.47
C LEU A 148 13.74 -17.53 4.64
N HIS A 149 12.53 -17.53 5.19
CA HIS A 149 12.20 -18.24 6.43
C HIS A 149 11.05 -19.25 6.31
N ARG A 150 10.31 -19.27 5.23
CA ARG A 150 9.10 -20.09 5.05
C ARG A 150 9.10 -20.76 3.68
N ARG A 151 8.30 -21.83 3.57
CA ARG A 151 8.12 -22.58 2.31
C ARG A 151 6.63 -22.74 2.01
N PRO A 152 5.95 -21.66 1.58
CA PRO A 152 4.56 -21.76 1.16
C PRO A 152 4.44 -22.65 -0.09
N LYS A 153 3.32 -23.34 -0.24
CA LYS A 153 3.02 -24.15 -1.44
C LYS A 153 2.82 -23.25 -2.67
N LYS A 154 2.22 -22.09 -2.47
CA LYS A 154 1.98 -21.09 -3.51
C LYS A 154 1.87 -19.70 -2.89
N ILE A 155 2.28 -18.68 -3.63
CA ILE A 155 2.07 -17.29 -3.25
C ILE A 155 1.26 -16.61 -4.36
N GLY A 156 0.19 -15.91 -3.99
CA GLY A 156 -0.58 -15.02 -4.84
C GLY A 156 -0.53 -13.58 -4.29
N LEU A 157 -0.96 -12.63 -5.09
CA LEU A 157 -0.96 -11.20 -4.76
C LEU A 157 -2.34 -10.61 -4.96
N ALA A 158 -2.87 -9.97 -3.93
CA ALA A 158 -4.07 -9.14 -3.99
C ALA A 158 -3.70 -7.68 -3.72
N THR A 159 -4.26 -6.75 -4.50
CA THR A 159 -4.07 -5.32 -4.28
C THR A 159 -5.39 -4.57 -4.43
N LEU A 160 -5.60 -3.55 -3.60
CA LEU A 160 -6.78 -2.70 -3.74
C LEU A 160 -6.72 -1.87 -5.02
N VAL A 161 -5.54 -1.35 -5.35
CA VAL A 161 -5.30 -0.54 -6.55
C VAL A 161 -4.07 -1.02 -7.29
N ASP A 162 -4.20 -1.12 -8.61
CA ASP A 162 -3.08 -1.23 -9.54
C ASP A 162 -2.97 0.06 -10.34
N ARG A 163 -1.88 0.82 -10.13
CA ARG A 163 -1.67 2.10 -10.83
C ARG A 163 -0.80 2.02 -12.08
N GLY A 164 -0.30 0.84 -12.42
CA GLY A 164 0.63 0.66 -13.54
C GLY A 164 2.08 1.01 -13.18
N HIS A 165 2.89 1.36 -14.18
CA HIS A 165 4.30 1.79 -14.07
C HIS A 165 5.21 0.74 -13.41
N ARG A 166 5.09 -0.52 -13.82
CA ARG A 166 5.95 -1.61 -13.34
C ARG A 166 7.41 -1.40 -13.73
N GLU A 167 8.29 -1.61 -12.76
CA GLU A 167 9.74 -1.76 -12.98
C GLU A 167 10.17 -3.22 -12.89
N LEU A 168 9.36 -4.07 -12.27
CA LEU A 168 9.58 -5.51 -12.14
C LEU A 168 8.43 -6.28 -12.84
N PRO A 169 8.67 -7.50 -13.34
CA PRO A 169 7.66 -8.31 -14.04
C PRO A 169 6.67 -8.96 -13.04
N ILE A 170 6.06 -8.14 -12.19
CA ILE A 170 5.13 -8.56 -11.15
C ILE A 170 3.74 -8.06 -11.49
N ARG A 171 2.74 -8.94 -11.39
CA ARG A 171 1.32 -8.64 -11.54
C ARG A 171 0.53 -9.20 -10.37
N ALA A 172 -0.52 -8.50 -9.97
CA ALA A 172 -1.45 -9.03 -8.98
C ALA A 172 -2.39 -10.05 -9.63
N ASP A 173 -2.69 -11.13 -8.90
CA ASP A 173 -3.70 -12.12 -9.28
C ASP A 173 -5.11 -11.55 -9.06
N PHE A 174 -5.27 -10.72 -8.02
CA PHE A 174 -6.54 -10.12 -7.63
C PHE A 174 -6.38 -8.61 -7.55
N VAL A 175 -7.04 -7.89 -8.44
CA VAL A 175 -6.95 -6.42 -8.52
C VAL A 175 -8.29 -5.80 -8.18
N GLY A 176 -8.31 -4.94 -7.17
CA GLY A 176 -9.50 -4.18 -6.82
C GLY A 176 -9.92 -3.21 -7.91
N LYS A 177 -9.03 -2.32 -8.29
CA LYS A 177 -9.25 -1.37 -9.38
C LYS A 177 -7.95 -1.04 -10.10
N ASN A 178 -7.99 -1.06 -11.43
CA ASN A 178 -6.92 -0.51 -12.26
C ASN A 178 -7.14 1.00 -12.39
N ILE A 179 -6.11 1.78 -12.04
CA ILE A 179 -6.12 3.25 -12.11
C ILE A 179 -4.86 3.69 -12.86
N PRO A 180 -4.90 3.77 -14.18
CA PRO A 180 -3.76 4.31 -14.91
C PRO A 180 -3.56 5.77 -14.53
N THR A 181 -2.37 6.09 -14.05
CA THR A 181 -1.97 7.44 -13.63
C THR A 181 -0.81 7.92 -14.50
N SER A 182 -0.53 9.22 -14.48
CA SER A 182 0.75 9.73 -14.94
C SER A 182 1.86 9.45 -13.91
N HIS A 183 3.12 9.70 -14.25
CA HIS A 183 4.22 9.58 -13.29
C HIS A 183 4.19 10.64 -12.19
N GLU A 184 3.55 11.79 -12.46
CA GLU A 184 3.45 12.93 -11.55
C GLU A 184 2.29 12.79 -10.55
N GLU A 185 1.26 12.00 -10.90
CA GLU A 185 0.14 11.73 -10.02
C GLU A 185 0.51 10.66 -9.00
N SER A 186 0.04 10.78 -7.75
CA SER A 186 0.10 9.73 -6.74
C SER A 186 -1.27 9.12 -6.47
N VAL A 187 -1.29 7.88 -6.03
CA VAL A 187 -2.51 7.20 -5.56
C VAL A 187 -2.38 7.00 -4.06
N GLU A 188 -3.28 7.63 -3.31
CA GLU A 188 -3.33 7.52 -1.86
C GLU A 188 -4.54 6.69 -1.43
N VAL A 189 -4.29 5.71 -0.56
CA VAL A 189 -5.32 4.89 0.06
C VAL A 189 -5.46 5.32 1.52
N TYR A 190 -6.66 5.70 1.91
CA TYR A 190 -7.00 6.05 3.29
C TYR A 190 -7.89 4.96 3.87
N LEU A 191 -7.57 4.52 5.08
CA LEU A 191 -8.35 3.53 5.82
C LEU A 191 -8.71 4.09 7.20
N SER A 192 -9.93 3.79 7.66
CA SER A 192 -10.43 4.29 8.94
C SER A 192 -9.55 3.92 10.14
N GLU A 193 -8.82 2.83 10.04
CA GLU A 193 -7.92 2.33 11.10
C GLU A 193 -6.70 3.21 11.30
N THR A 194 -6.25 3.92 10.26
CA THR A 194 -5.05 4.76 10.29
C THR A 194 -5.34 6.23 10.01
N ASP A 195 -6.30 6.50 9.14
CA ASP A 195 -6.50 7.81 8.52
C ASP A 195 -7.85 8.44 8.88
N HIS A 196 -8.66 7.77 9.75
CA HIS A 196 -10.00 8.18 10.16
C HIS A 196 -11.01 8.38 9.02
N ARG A 197 -10.70 7.90 7.82
CA ARG A 197 -11.59 7.89 6.63
C ARG A 197 -11.29 6.69 5.75
N ASN A 198 -12.25 6.29 4.92
CA ASN A 198 -12.06 5.26 3.90
C ASN A 198 -12.20 5.91 2.53
N ALA A 199 -11.11 6.01 1.78
CA ALA A 199 -11.11 6.56 0.43
C ALA A 199 -9.89 6.08 -0.38
N VAL A 200 -10.01 6.06 -1.69
CA VAL A 200 -8.87 6.05 -2.62
C VAL A 200 -8.95 7.32 -3.44
N VAL A 201 -7.85 8.05 -3.50
CA VAL A 201 -7.76 9.31 -4.23
C VAL A 201 -6.54 9.36 -5.13
N ILE A 202 -6.57 10.26 -6.11
CA ILE A 202 -5.43 10.66 -6.93
C ILE A 202 -5.10 12.10 -6.58
N GLU A 203 -3.83 12.36 -6.32
CA GLU A 203 -3.24 13.69 -6.05
C GLU A 203 -2.22 14.06 -7.13
#